data_633a48fca74b9798d84d42d878d13b2f
#
_entry.id   633a48fca74b9798d84d42d878d13b2f
#
_cell.length_a   1.000
_cell.length_b   1.000
_cell.length_c   1.000
_cell.angle_alpha   90.00
_cell.angle_beta   90.00
_cell.angle_gamma   90.00
#
_symmetry.space_group_name_H-M   'P 1'
#
loop_
_entity.id
_entity.type
_entity.pdbx_description
1 polymer ?
#
loop_
_entity_poly.entity_id
_entity_poly.type
_entity_poly.pdbx_seq_one_letter_code
_entity_poly.pdbx_strand_id
1 'polypeptide(L)'
;MIIVSRCPYRISLLGGGSDLISFLERFDKGLCIGFSIPLYSRVVLSYRNSDSLHGILNYSSREEYSDLNSICHPIIRNCLQILNIKKPIELASFGEPLSGTGLGSSSSFTVALIQGLYALQKIEISNEEIANIACQVEIEKMKKPIGKQDQYLCALGGVNILEFQKNKKVINKKSHKINDAIYKFMENTFLV
;
A
#
# COMPACT_ATOMS: atom_id res chain seq x y z
N MET A 1 1.06 -19.36 -13.97
CA MET A 1 0.59 -17.97 -14.14
C MET A 1 1.50 -17.08 -13.32
N ILE A 2 2.06 -16.04 -13.94
CA ILE A 2 2.88 -15.03 -13.27
C ILE A 2 2.07 -13.74 -13.23
N ILE A 3 2.01 -13.11 -12.08
CA ILE A 3 1.38 -11.81 -11.86
C ILE A 3 2.47 -10.77 -11.66
N VAL A 4 2.36 -9.65 -12.34
CA VAL A 4 3.18 -8.46 -12.11
C VAL A 4 2.26 -7.35 -11.61
N SER A 5 2.45 -6.93 -10.38
CA SER A 5 1.72 -5.83 -9.76
C SER A 5 2.64 -4.65 -9.53
N ARG A 6 2.11 -3.44 -9.65
CA ARG A 6 2.83 -2.20 -9.34
C ARG A 6 1.92 -1.20 -8.64
N CYS A 7 2.48 -0.46 -7.70
CA CYS A 7 1.78 0.61 -7.04
C CYS A 7 2.65 1.86 -7.02
N PRO A 8 2.11 3.06 -7.32
CA PRO A 8 2.88 4.29 -7.28
C PRO A 8 3.24 4.70 -5.85
N TYR A 9 4.32 5.45 -5.71
CA TYR A 9 4.60 6.22 -4.50
C TYR A 9 3.68 7.44 -4.45
N ARG A 10 3.65 8.12 -3.31
CA ARG A 10 2.75 9.25 -3.07
C ARG A 10 3.48 10.43 -2.42
N ILE A 11 2.96 11.62 -2.69
CA ILE A 11 3.29 12.83 -1.95
C ILE A 11 2.04 13.28 -1.20
N SER A 12 2.19 13.55 0.10
CA SER A 12 1.18 14.21 0.92
C SER A 12 1.50 15.71 0.90
N LEU A 13 0.68 16.49 0.20
CA LEU A 13 0.93 17.91 0.00
C LEU A 13 0.46 18.75 1.20
N LEU A 14 -0.72 18.44 1.72
CA LEU A 14 -1.35 19.16 2.84
C LEU A 14 -2.08 18.18 3.76
N GLY A 15 -2.14 18.50 5.05
CA GLY A 15 -2.96 17.78 6.02
C GLY A 15 -2.34 16.48 6.55
N GLY A 16 -1.05 16.26 6.34
CA GLY A 16 -0.35 15.12 6.92
C GLY A 16 -0.48 15.08 8.44
N GLY A 17 -0.74 13.89 9.00
CA GLY A 17 -0.98 13.68 10.43
C GLY A 17 -2.42 13.91 10.88
N SER A 18 -3.29 14.53 10.07
CA SER A 18 -4.70 14.70 10.41
C SER A 18 -5.52 13.39 10.34
N ASP A 19 -4.91 12.33 9.81
CA ASP A 19 -5.42 10.96 9.74
C ASP A 19 -5.04 10.10 10.95
N LEU A 20 -4.24 10.63 11.88
CA LEU A 20 -3.87 9.93 13.11
C LEU A 20 -5.07 9.82 14.06
N ILE A 21 -5.18 8.70 14.76
CA ILE A 21 -6.26 8.45 15.73
C ILE A 21 -6.31 9.57 16.78
N SER A 22 -5.17 9.97 17.33
CA SER A 22 -5.08 11.05 18.33
C SER A 22 -5.59 12.41 17.82
N PHE A 23 -5.40 12.71 16.53
CA PHE A 23 -5.97 13.90 15.91
C PHE A 23 -7.49 13.78 15.77
N LEU A 24 -7.97 12.64 15.27
CA LEU A 24 -9.39 12.40 15.02
C LEU A 24 -10.22 12.33 16.33
N GLU A 25 -9.62 11.87 17.41
CA GLU A 25 -10.25 11.89 18.74
C GLU A 25 -10.52 13.33 19.22
N ARG A 26 -9.64 14.26 18.86
CA ARG A 26 -9.73 15.67 19.26
C ARG A 26 -10.58 16.53 18.33
N PHE A 27 -10.54 16.27 17.01
CA PHE A 27 -11.13 17.14 15.99
C PHE A 27 -12.23 16.49 15.16
N ASP A 28 -12.62 15.24 15.45
CA ASP A 28 -13.62 14.42 14.77
C ASP A 28 -13.37 14.15 13.29
N LYS A 29 -12.69 15.04 12.58
CA LYS A 29 -12.38 14.93 11.14
C LYS A 29 -10.97 15.41 10.84
N GLY A 30 -10.31 14.73 9.90
CA GLY A 30 -9.06 15.13 9.29
C GLY A 30 -9.20 15.24 7.77
N LEU A 31 -8.34 16.01 7.14
CA LEU A 31 -8.32 16.18 5.70
C LEU A 31 -6.88 16.10 5.21
N CYS A 32 -6.66 15.33 4.15
CA CYS A 32 -5.37 15.27 3.48
C CYS A 32 -5.55 15.49 1.98
N ILE A 33 -4.66 16.26 1.37
CA ILE A 33 -4.54 16.38 -0.08
C ILE A 33 -3.20 15.78 -0.47
N GLY A 34 -3.24 14.83 -1.40
CA GLY A 34 -2.04 14.17 -1.87
C GLY A 34 -2.21 13.62 -3.30
N PHE A 35 -1.12 13.19 -3.87
CA PHE A 35 -1.09 12.65 -5.22
C PHE A 35 -0.02 11.56 -5.37
N SER A 36 -0.24 10.68 -6.33
CA SER A 36 0.74 9.67 -6.71
C SER A 36 1.80 10.24 -7.67
N ILE A 37 3.01 9.71 -7.58
CA ILE A 37 4.14 10.06 -8.45
C ILE A 37 4.59 8.85 -9.27
N PRO A 38 5.26 9.03 -10.43
CA PRO A 38 5.64 7.94 -11.33
C PRO A 38 6.88 7.15 -10.84
N LEU A 39 6.98 6.93 -9.55
CA LEU A 39 7.92 6.00 -8.90
C LEU A 39 7.11 4.84 -8.32
N TYR A 40 7.58 3.62 -8.45
CA TYR A 40 6.75 2.45 -8.19
C TYR A 40 7.43 1.39 -7.33
N SER A 41 6.70 0.83 -6.38
CA SER A 41 6.94 -0.53 -5.91
C SER A 41 6.37 -1.53 -6.91
N ARG A 42 7.14 -2.56 -7.22
CA ARG A 42 6.75 -3.64 -8.13
C ARG A 42 6.90 -4.97 -7.43
N VAL A 43 5.92 -5.85 -7.62
CA VAL A 43 5.92 -7.20 -7.06
C VAL A 43 5.60 -8.19 -8.17
N VAL A 44 6.42 -9.21 -8.29
CA VAL A 44 6.20 -10.34 -9.21
C VAL A 44 5.85 -11.56 -8.36
N LEU A 45 4.75 -12.22 -8.69
CA LEU A 45 4.18 -13.32 -7.90
C LEU A 45 3.81 -14.51 -8.79
N SER A 46 4.04 -15.70 -8.29
CA SER A 46 3.46 -16.94 -8.84
C SER A 46 3.20 -17.95 -7.73
N TYR A 47 2.23 -18.83 -7.92
CA TYR A 47 2.20 -20.06 -7.12
C TYR A 47 3.37 -20.97 -7.51
N ARG A 48 3.95 -21.60 -6.51
CA ARG A 48 4.89 -22.70 -6.72
C ARG A 48 4.16 -23.93 -7.23
N ASN A 49 4.88 -24.85 -7.86
CA ASN A 49 4.31 -26.12 -8.30
C ASN A 49 3.68 -26.89 -7.13
N SER A 50 2.69 -27.74 -7.41
CA SER A 50 1.93 -28.51 -6.43
C SER A 50 2.81 -29.33 -5.47
N ASP A 51 3.96 -29.78 -5.95
CA ASP A 51 4.89 -30.63 -5.19
C ASP A 51 5.88 -29.83 -4.32
N SER A 52 5.85 -28.50 -4.42
CA SER A 52 6.72 -27.63 -3.62
C SER A 52 6.14 -27.44 -2.23
N LEU A 53 6.91 -27.83 -1.22
CA LEU A 53 6.55 -27.62 0.19
C LEU A 53 6.94 -26.23 0.71
N HIS A 54 7.78 -25.51 -0.03
CA HIS A 54 8.37 -24.25 0.39
C HIS A 54 8.02 -23.10 -0.58
N GLY A 55 7.71 -21.94 -0.03
CA GLY A 55 7.66 -20.68 -0.77
C GLY A 55 9.01 -19.98 -0.76
N ILE A 56 9.24 -19.10 -1.75
CA ILE A 56 10.49 -18.33 -1.92
C ILE A 56 10.14 -16.85 -1.98
N LEU A 57 10.81 -16.04 -1.17
CA LEU A 57 10.63 -14.60 -1.11
C LEU A 57 11.96 -13.91 -1.39
N ASN A 58 12.00 -13.09 -2.45
CA ASN A 58 13.16 -12.30 -2.84
C ASN A 58 12.81 -10.81 -2.72
N TYR A 59 13.44 -10.14 -1.78
CA TYR A 59 13.31 -8.68 -1.56
C TYR A 59 14.71 -8.10 -1.31
N SER A 60 14.95 -7.30 -0.28
CA SER A 60 16.33 -6.94 0.15
C SER A 60 17.11 -8.14 0.71
N SER A 61 16.40 -9.21 1.01
CA SER A 61 16.93 -10.50 1.43
C SER A 61 16.23 -11.62 0.65
N ARG A 62 16.80 -12.83 0.69
CA ARG A 62 16.14 -14.04 0.23
C ARG A 62 15.77 -14.90 1.43
N GLU A 63 14.53 -15.34 1.50
CA GLU A 63 14.08 -16.33 2.48
C GLU A 63 13.20 -17.41 1.83
N GLU A 64 13.23 -18.60 2.43
CA GLU A 64 12.34 -19.70 2.09
C GLU A 64 11.49 -20.04 3.31
N TYR A 65 10.23 -20.39 3.09
CA TYR A 65 9.30 -20.67 4.18
C TYR A 65 8.43 -21.88 3.86
N SER A 66 8.15 -22.70 4.89
CA SER A 66 7.16 -23.78 4.85
C SER A 66 5.92 -23.45 5.68
N ASP A 67 6.06 -22.52 6.64
CA ASP A 67 4.97 -21.99 7.46
C ASP A 67 4.95 -20.46 7.37
N LEU A 68 3.76 -19.87 7.22
CA LEU A 68 3.60 -18.41 7.14
C LEU A 68 4.14 -17.67 8.38
N ASN A 69 4.10 -18.32 9.56
CA ASN A 69 4.62 -17.71 10.78
C ASN A 69 6.15 -17.59 10.80
N SER A 70 6.85 -18.41 10.03
CA SER A 70 8.31 -18.37 9.93
C SER A 70 8.83 -17.24 9.05
N ILE A 71 7.96 -16.58 8.24
CA ILE A 71 8.33 -15.48 7.35
C ILE A 71 8.85 -14.30 8.19
N CYS A 72 10.08 -13.87 7.93
CA CYS A 72 10.71 -12.75 8.63
C CYS A 72 10.12 -11.41 8.22
N HIS A 73 9.83 -11.22 6.93
CA HIS A 73 9.31 -9.94 6.42
C HIS A 73 7.87 -9.67 6.89
N PRO A 74 7.63 -8.69 7.80
CA PRO A 74 6.35 -8.58 8.50
C PRO A 74 5.18 -8.22 7.58
N ILE A 75 5.39 -7.39 6.55
CA ILE A 75 4.32 -7.04 5.61
C ILE A 75 3.91 -8.29 4.80
N ILE A 76 4.88 -9.04 4.25
CA ILE A 76 4.58 -10.23 3.46
C ILE A 76 3.84 -11.24 4.31
N ARG A 77 4.35 -11.55 5.50
CA ARG A 77 3.69 -12.47 6.44
C ARG A 77 2.24 -12.09 6.71
N ASN A 78 1.99 -10.85 7.12
CA ASN A 78 0.64 -10.40 7.46
C ASN A 78 -0.29 -10.37 6.25
N CYS A 79 0.19 -9.99 5.06
CA CYS A 79 -0.62 -10.05 3.83
C CYS A 79 -1.04 -11.49 3.51
N LEU A 80 -0.11 -12.44 3.53
CA LEU A 80 -0.42 -13.85 3.25
C LEU A 80 -1.40 -14.44 4.27
N GLN A 81 -1.26 -14.09 5.55
CA GLN A 81 -2.16 -14.53 6.61
C GLN A 81 -3.57 -13.93 6.46
N ILE A 82 -3.71 -12.62 6.28
CA ILE A 82 -5.01 -11.93 6.13
C ILE A 82 -5.76 -12.46 4.90
N LEU A 83 -5.04 -12.66 3.78
CA LEU A 83 -5.63 -13.16 2.55
C LEU A 83 -5.75 -14.69 2.48
N ASN A 84 -5.39 -15.38 3.56
CA ASN A 84 -5.49 -16.84 3.67
C ASN A 84 -4.83 -17.59 2.50
N ILE A 85 -3.62 -17.14 2.11
CA ILE A 85 -2.85 -17.77 1.03
C ILE A 85 -2.25 -19.09 1.57
N LYS A 86 -2.83 -20.21 1.16
CA LYS A 86 -2.41 -21.54 1.64
C LYS A 86 -1.33 -22.19 0.80
N LYS A 87 -1.31 -21.88 -0.50
CA LYS A 87 -0.30 -22.43 -1.42
C LYS A 87 1.00 -21.67 -1.32
N PRO A 88 2.15 -22.35 -1.33
CA PRO A 88 3.44 -21.67 -1.39
C PRO A 88 3.53 -20.77 -2.63
N ILE A 89 4.05 -19.58 -2.45
CA ILE A 89 4.28 -18.64 -3.54
C ILE A 89 5.76 -18.39 -3.75
N GLU A 90 6.11 -18.00 -4.96
CA GLU A 90 7.35 -17.32 -5.26
C GLU A 90 7.06 -15.84 -5.47
N LEU A 91 7.84 -15.00 -4.78
CA LEU A 91 7.71 -13.55 -4.80
C LEU A 91 9.06 -12.91 -5.05
N ALA A 92 9.09 -11.93 -5.96
CA ALA A 92 10.20 -11.01 -6.08
C ALA A 92 9.68 -9.57 -6.01
N SER A 93 10.34 -8.71 -5.23
CA SER A 93 10.00 -7.30 -5.13
C SER A 93 11.10 -6.42 -5.68
N PHE A 94 10.67 -5.36 -6.37
CA PHE A 94 11.53 -4.35 -6.94
C PHE A 94 10.95 -2.97 -6.61
N GLY A 95 11.76 -2.07 -6.11
CA GLY A 95 11.35 -0.70 -5.79
C GLY A 95 12.48 0.27 -6.08
N GLU A 96 12.12 1.52 -6.20
CA GLU A 96 13.12 2.59 -6.20
C GLU A 96 13.78 2.64 -4.81
N PRO A 97 15.10 2.87 -4.69
CA PRO A 97 15.83 2.83 -3.44
C PRO A 97 15.57 4.09 -2.58
N LEU A 98 14.30 4.38 -2.32
CA LEU A 98 13.82 5.57 -1.62
C LEU A 98 13.28 5.26 -0.23
N SER A 99 13.84 4.25 0.44
CA SER A 99 13.47 3.95 1.83
C SER A 99 13.84 5.13 2.74
N GLY A 100 12.89 5.53 3.59
CA GLY A 100 13.09 6.64 4.53
C GLY A 100 12.91 8.05 3.98
N THR A 101 12.56 8.21 2.69
CA THR A 101 12.34 9.53 2.06
C THR A 101 10.95 10.13 2.34
N GLY A 102 10.08 9.45 3.06
CA GLY A 102 8.72 9.92 3.32
C GLY A 102 7.76 9.80 2.13
N LEU A 103 8.14 9.11 1.05
CA LEU A 103 7.33 8.96 -0.17
C LEU A 103 6.34 7.77 -0.13
N GLY A 104 6.13 7.15 1.03
CA GLY A 104 5.16 6.07 1.20
C GLY A 104 5.57 4.72 0.62
N SER A 105 6.88 4.46 0.49
CA SER A 105 7.39 3.22 -0.11
C SER A 105 6.87 1.95 0.56
N SER A 106 6.75 1.93 1.88
CA SER A 106 6.19 0.79 2.64
C SER A 106 4.74 0.52 2.26
N SER A 107 3.90 1.55 2.25
CA SER A 107 2.47 1.42 1.91
C SER A 107 2.26 1.12 0.43
N SER A 108 3.07 1.69 -0.46
CA SER A 108 3.08 1.35 -1.88
C SER A 108 3.41 -0.14 -2.09
N PHE A 109 4.42 -0.67 -1.38
CA PHE A 109 4.75 -2.10 -1.43
C PHE A 109 3.60 -2.96 -0.90
N THR A 110 3.00 -2.58 0.25
CA THR A 110 1.87 -3.30 0.85
C THR A 110 0.68 -3.36 -0.12
N VAL A 111 0.33 -2.23 -0.74
CA VAL A 111 -0.75 -2.13 -1.74
C VAL A 111 -0.44 -2.99 -2.98
N ALA A 112 0.78 -2.88 -3.54
CA ALA A 112 1.18 -3.69 -4.70
C ALA A 112 1.10 -5.19 -4.40
N LEU A 113 1.54 -5.61 -3.20
CA LEU A 113 1.48 -7.00 -2.77
C LEU A 113 0.04 -7.50 -2.65
N ILE A 114 -0.84 -6.75 -1.99
CA ILE A 114 -2.26 -7.12 -1.83
C ILE A 114 -2.93 -7.24 -3.20
N GLN A 115 -2.75 -6.24 -4.07
CA GLN A 115 -3.30 -6.24 -5.43
C GLN A 115 -2.82 -7.46 -6.23
N GLY A 116 -1.52 -7.77 -6.15
CA GLY A 116 -0.94 -8.93 -6.82
C GLY A 116 -1.48 -10.26 -6.29
N LEU A 117 -1.68 -10.39 -4.98
CA LEU A 117 -2.23 -11.59 -4.35
C LEU A 117 -3.70 -11.83 -4.73
N TYR A 118 -4.53 -10.78 -4.81
CA TYR A 118 -5.90 -10.89 -5.30
C TYR A 118 -5.93 -11.30 -6.78
N ALA A 119 -5.09 -10.69 -7.61
CA ALA A 119 -4.95 -11.08 -9.01
C ALA A 119 -4.49 -12.56 -9.16
N LEU A 120 -3.59 -13.02 -8.29
CA LEU A 120 -3.13 -14.41 -8.27
C LEU A 120 -4.26 -15.38 -7.92
N GLN A 121 -5.18 -14.97 -7.03
CA GLN A 121 -6.40 -15.72 -6.68
C GLN A 121 -7.52 -15.57 -7.72
N LYS A 122 -7.37 -14.70 -8.73
CA LYS A 122 -8.40 -14.34 -9.72
C LYS A 122 -9.65 -13.71 -9.10
N ILE A 123 -9.47 -12.91 -8.06
CA ILE A 123 -10.54 -12.19 -7.37
C ILE A 123 -10.41 -10.70 -7.71
N GLU A 124 -11.51 -10.12 -8.15
CA GLU A 124 -11.59 -8.66 -8.35
C GLU A 124 -11.82 -7.95 -7.01
N ILE A 125 -11.15 -6.84 -6.83
CA ILE A 125 -11.23 -6.04 -5.61
C ILE A 125 -11.09 -4.56 -5.97
N SER A 126 -11.82 -3.69 -5.27
CA SER A 126 -11.72 -2.24 -5.45
C SER A 126 -10.45 -1.67 -4.83
N ASN A 127 -10.00 -0.51 -5.35
CA ASN A 127 -8.84 0.19 -4.79
C ASN A 127 -9.06 0.63 -3.33
N GLU A 128 -10.28 0.99 -2.96
CA GLU A 128 -10.65 1.33 -1.58
C GLU A 128 -10.53 0.13 -0.64
N GLU A 129 -10.95 -1.05 -1.08
CA GLU A 129 -10.80 -2.29 -0.30
C GLU A 129 -9.34 -2.68 -0.14
N ILE A 130 -8.53 -2.55 -1.20
CA ILE A 130 -7.08 -2.75 -1.11
C ILE A 130 -6.46 -1.81 -0.08
N ALA A 131 -6.84 -0.51 -0.10
CA ALA A 131 -6.37 0.47 0.88
C ALA A 131 -6.75 0.10 2.30
N ASN A 132 -7.98 -0.37 2.51
CA ASN A 132 -8.45 -0.82 3.83
C ASN A 132 -7.64 -2.03 4.33
N ILE A 133 -7.39 -3.03 3.50
CA ILE A 133 -6.60 -4.20 3.88
C ILE A 133 -5.14 -3.77 4.17
N ALA A 134 -4.58 -2.86 3.39
CA ALA A 134 -3.24 -2.32 3.65
C ALA A 134 -3.17 -1.60 5.01
N CYS A 135 -4.22 -0.85 5.38
CA CYS A 135 -4.34 -0.27 6.72
C CYS A 135 -4.42 -1.34 7.81
N GLN A 136 -5.19 -2.42 7.61
CA GLN A 136 -5.24 -3.54 8.56
C GLN A 136 -3.85 -4.18 8.76
N VAL A 137 -3.10 -4.39 7.67
CA VAL A 137 -1.73 -4.93 7.74
C VAL A 137 -0.83 -4.01 8.53
N GLU A 138 -0.71 -2.74 8.13
CA GLU A 138 0.32 -1.86 8.68
C GLU A 138 -0.07 -1.29 10.05
N ILE A 139 -1.33 -0.89 10.25
CA ILE A 139 -1.78 -0.23 11.48
C ILE A 139 -2.22 -1.25 12.52
N GLU A 140 -3.08 -2.22 12.14
CA GLU A 140 -3.69 -3.11 13.13
C GLU A 140 -2.79 -4.31 13.47
N LYS A 141 -2.19 -4.98 12.46
CA LYS A 141 -1.33 -6.15 12.68
C LYS A 141 0.08 -5.77 13.09
N MET A 142 0.69 -4.82 12.39
CA MET A 142 2.06 -4.41 12.67
C MET A 142 2.16 -3.33 13.75
N LYS A 143 1.03 -2.75 14.19
CA LYS A 143 0.98 -1.70 15.22
C LYS A 143 1.83 -0.48 14.89
N LYS A 144 1.97 -0.14 13.60
CA LYS A 144 2.70 1.07 13.22
C LYS A 144 1.95 2.32 13.71
N PRO A 145 2.64 3.31 14.26
CA PRO A 145 2.05 4.58 14.73
C PRO A 145 1.82 5.54 13.55
N ILE A 146 1.06 5.12 12.55
CA ILE A 146 0.75 5.87 11.32
C ILE A 146 -0.76 6.00 11.13
N GLY A 147 -1.17 6.95 10.31
CA GLY A 147 -2.55 7.08 9.85
C GLY A 147 -2.81 6.30 8.56
N LYS A 148 -3.91 6.63 7.89
CA LYS A 148 -4.41 5.89 6.72
C LYS A 148 -4.08 6.54 5.37
N GLN A 149 -3.53 7.75 5.37
CA GLN A 149 -3.34 8.53 4.14
C GLN A 149 -2.48 7.81 3.10
N ASP A 150 -1.41 7.15 3.55
CA ASP A 150 -0.41 6.54 2.67
C ASP A 150 -1.00 5.41 1.85
N GLN A 151 -1.71 4.48 2.51
CA GLN A 151 -2.34 3.34 1.88
C GLN A 151 -3.41 3.78 0.87
N TYR A 152 -4.23 4.77 1.25
CA TYR A 152 -5.27 5.29 0.37
C TYR A 152 -4.70 6.05 -0.83
N LEU A 153 -3.73 6.97 -0.64
CA LEU A 153 -3.13 7.71 -1.74
C LEU A 153 -2.41 6.79 -2.72
N CYS A 154 -1.71 5.76 -2.22
CA CYS A 154 -1.05 4.77 -3.07
C CYS A 154 -2.07 3.92 -3.85
N ALA A 155 -3.11 3.41 -3.19
CA ALA A 155 -4.07 2.50 -3.82
C ALA A 155 -4.98 3.21 -4.83
N LEU A 156 -5.42 4.43 -4.54
CA LEU A 156 -6.31 5.19 -5.42
C LEU A 156 -5.59 5.78 -6.63
N GLY A 157 -4.31 6.14 -6.48
CA GLY A 157 -3.53 6.78 -7.54
C GLY A 157 -4.05 8.17 -7.91
N GLY A 158 -3.31 8.92 -8.71
CA GLY A 158 -3.68 10.27 -9.14
C GLY A 158 -3.78 11.27 -7.97
N VAL A 159 -4.59 12.31 -8.13
CA VAL A 159 -4.82 13.36 -7.12
C VAL A 159 -6.04 13.01 -6.29
N ASN A 160 -5.91 13.05 -4.96
CA ASN A 160 -7.00 12.72 -4.04
C ASN A 160 -7.11 13.74 -2.90
N ILE A 161 -8.34 13.99 -2.50
CA ILE A 161 -8.69 14.75 -1.29
C ILE A 161 -9.38 13.77 -0.35
N LEU A 162 -8.67 13.34 0.69
CA LEU A 162 -9.14 12.34 1.62
C LEU A 162 -9.66 13.01 2.90
N GLU A 163 -10.92 12.75 3.25
CA GLU A 163 -11.47 13.08 4.56
C GLU A 163 -11.44 11.83 5.44
N PHE A 164 -10.80 11.94 6.59
CA PHE A 164 -10.76 10.91 7.62
C PHE A 164 -11.75 11.25 8.72
N GLN A 165 -12.52 10.27 9.15
CA GLN A 165 -13.54 10.45 10.19
C GLN A 165 -13.20 9.61 11.42
N LYS A 166 -13.63 10.07 12.60
CA LYS A 166 -13.45 9.39 13.89
C LYS A 166 -13.97 7.94 13.89
N ASN A 167 -15.06 7.68 13.14
CA ASN A 167 -15.61 6.33 12.96
C ASN A 167 -14.77 5.44 12.00
N LYS A 168 -13.52 5.83 11.73
CA LYS A 168 -12.56 5.16 10.85
C LYS A 168 -12.93 5.17 9.35
N LYS A 169 -14.01 5.83 8.94
CA LYS A 169 -14.38 5.97 7.53
C LYS A 169 -13.43 6.93 6.83
N VAL A 170 -13.05 6.59 5.60
CA VAL A 170 -12.29 7.46 4.69
C VAL A 170 -13.19 7.80 3.51
N ILE A 171 -13.27 9.08 3.16
CA ILE A 171 -14.08 9.58 2.05
C ILE A 171 -13.15 10.27 1.06
N ASN A 172 -13.12 9.80 -0.18
CA ASN A 172 -12.41 10.48 -1.24
C ASN A 172 -13.32 11.56 -1.85
N LYS A 173 -12.97 12.82 -1.62
CA LYS A 173 -13.67 13.99 -2.16
C LYS A 173 -13.05 14.38 -3.49
N LYS A 174 -13.84 14.38 -4.57
CA LYS A 174 -13.39 14.79 -5.89
C LYS A 174 -13.60 16.29 -6.08
N SER A 175 -12.57 16.99 -6.58
CA SER A 175 -12.67 18.40 -6.96
C SER A 175 -11.85 18.66 -8.22
N HIS A 176 -12.51 18.91 -9.35
CA HIS A 176 -11.83 19.20 -10.62
C HIS A 176 -10.89 20.40 -10.53
N LYS A 177 -11.30 21.48 -9.87
CA LYS A 177 -10.46 22.69 -9.70
C LYS A 177 -9.16 22.42 -8.94
N ILE A 178 -9.22 21.60 -7.89
CA ILE A 178 -8.03 21.24 -7.10
C ILE A 178 -7.16 20.29 -7.91
N ASN A 179 -7.74 19.33 -8.62
CA ASN A 179 -6.99 18.41 -9.45
C ASN A 179 -6.21 19.17 -10.54
N ASP A 180 -6.85 20.09 -11.28
CA ASP A 180 -6.19 20.88 -12.32
C ASP A 180 -5.05 21.73 -11.77
N ALA A 181 -5.24 22.35 -10.59
CA ALA A 181 -4.19 23.13 -9.92
C ALA A 181 -3.00 22.26 -9.52
N ILE A 182 -3.24 21.05 -9.00
CA ILE A 182 -2.19 20.12 -8.60
C ILE A 182 -1.46 19.53 -9.81
N TYR A 183 -2.15 19.17 -10.88
CA TYR A 183 -1.50 18.73 -12.12
C TYR A 183 -0.58 19.80 -12.68
N LYS A 184 -1.04 21.06 -12.74
CA LYS A 184 -0.20 22.19 -13.16
C LYS A 184 1.00 22.42 -12.23
N PHE A 185 0.83 22.20 -10.92
CA PHE A 185 1.93 22.24 -9.96
C PHE A 185 2.94 21.11 -10.23
N MET A 186 2.48 19.89 -10.45
CA MET A 186 3.33 18.72 -10.73
C MET A 186 4.18 18.89 -12.01
N GLU A 187 3.62 19.51 -13.06
CA GLU A 187 4.35 19.81 -14.31
C GLU A 187 5.56 20.72 -14.09
N ASN A 188 5.54 21.55 -13.03
CA ASN A 188 6.56 22.54 -12.72
C ASN A 188 7.40 22.19 -11.47
N THR A 189 7.23 20.96 -10.93
CA THR A 189 7.90 20.55 -9.70
C THR A 189 8.85 19.39 -9.97
N PHE A 190 10.11 19.55 -9.55
CA PHE A 190 11.11 18.50 -9.55
C PHE A 190 11.31 17.98 -8.13
N LEU A 191 11.38 16.65 -7.98
CA LEU A 191 11.85 16.02 -6.77
C LEU A 191 13.39 16.04 -6.80
N VAL A 192 13.98 16.77 -5.88
CA VAL A 192 15.44 16.84 -5.68
C VAL A 192 15.84 15.85 -4.59
#